data_026e7ee781089d0508988f8f28125dcb
#
_entry.id   026e7ee781089d0508988f8f28125dcb
#
_cell.length_a   1.000
_cell.length_b   1.000
_cell.length_c   1.000
_cell.angle_alpha   90.00
_cell.angle_beta   90.00
_cell.angle_gamma   90.00
#
_symmetry.space_group_name_H-M   'P 1'
#
loop_
_entity.id
_entity.type
_entity.pdbx_description
1 polymer ?
#
loop_
_entity_poly.entity_id
_entity_poly.type
_entity_poly.pdbx_seq_one_letter_code
_entity_poly.pdbx_strand_id
1 'polypeptide(L)'
;FISLHYRNNRYGNEHYVKLVDMRFFDREQEFEKLREIEELSHEVAQFTIITGRRRIGKTEMVKKFYEDRTMLYFFVARKAEADLCEIFVDEVSSKLGIPIIGKATSFATIFKLIMELSQTQHITLFIDEFQDFYRVNPSIYSDMQNVWDTYKNTAHINLIVAGSVNTLMNKIFKDKKQPLFGRQTATMNVRPFRPSVLKDIMSEYCPDYKKSDLLALYTLTGGVAKYVELFIDRKKFTEKKMMDMFFERDSYFLPEGKNMLVDEFGQDYGIYFFHFFFPNSGSI
;
A
#
# COMPACT_ATOMS: atom_id res chain seq x y z
N PHE A 1 0.54 -1.09 18.94
CA PHE A 1 -0.41 -1.62 19.95
C PHE A 1 -1.19 -2.74 19.29
N ILE A 2 -0.93 -3.95 19.76
CA ILE A 2 -1.47 -5.22 19.29
C ILE A 2 -2.95 -5.30 19.68
N SER A 3 -3.83 -5.40 18.70
CA SER A 3 -5.23 -5.74 18.92
C SER A 3 -5.34 -7.25 19.15
N LEU A 4 -5.36 -7.66 20.41
CA LEU A 4 -5.73 -9.02 20.83
C LEU A 4 -7.25 -9.21 20.63
N HIS A 5 -7.66 -9.88 19.57
CA HIS A 5 -9.02 -10.40 19.48
C HIS A 5 -9.11 -11.69 20.30
N TYR A 6 -9.62 -11.59 21.53
CA TYR A 6 -10.04 -12.73 22.33
C TYR A 6 -11.34 -13.31 21.71
N ARG A 7 -11.26 -14.51 21.15
CA ARG A 7 -12.42 -15.38 21.00
C ARG A 7 -12.33 -16.46 22.06
N ASN A 8 -13.22 -16.40 23.02
CA ASN A 8 -13.49 -17.50 23.95
C ASN A 8 -13.98 -18.71 23.18
N ASN A 9 -13.24 -19.81 23.17
CA ASN A 9 -13.75 -21.11 22.80
C ASN A 9 -13.41 -22.13 23.90
N ARG A 10 -14.46 -22.66 24.53
CA ARG A 10 -14.38 -23.74 25.53
C ARG A 10 -14.18 -25.04 24.75
N TYR A 11 -12.96 -25.52 24.58
CA TYR A 11 -12.58 -26.94 24.48
C TYR A 11 -11.07 -27.05 24.53
N GLY A 12 -10.55 -27.94 25.37
CA GLY A 12 -9.15 -28.01 25.79
C GLY A 12 -8.18 -28.54 24.72
N ASN A 13 -6.91 -28.29 24.97
CA ASN A 13 -5.69 -28.61 24.19
C ASN A 13 -5.47 -27.77 22.91
N GLU A 14 -5.20 -26.51 23.10
CA GLU A 14 -4.63 -25.68 22.05
C GLU A 14 -3.11 -25.64 22.19
N HIS A 15 -2.42 -26.25 21.24
CA HIS A 15 -1.05 -25.86 20.92
C HIS A 15 -1.11 -24.45 20.32
N TYR A 16 -0.98 -23.44 21.17
CA TYR A 16 -0.75 -22.07 20.71
C TYR A 16 0.57 -22.03 19.92
N VAL A 17 0.49 -22.08 18.62
CA VAL A 17 1.62 -21.69 17.78
C VAL A 17 1.76 -20.16 18.01
N LYS A 18 2.72 -19.78 18.85
CA LYS A 18 3.09 -18.37 19.00
C LYS A 18 3.53 -17.90 17.62
N LEU A 19 2.67 -17.11 16.94
CA LEU A 19 3.02 -16.47 15.69
C LEU A 19 4.29 -15.66 15.96
N VAL A 20 5.28 -15.84 15.12
CA VAL A 20 6.47 -14.99 15.10
C VAL A 20 6.08 -13.79 14.27
N ASP A 21 6.00 -12.64 14.89
CA ASP A 21 5.76 -11.40 14.17
C ASP A 21 7.05 -11.03 13.40
N MET A 22 6.99 -11.06 12.07
CA MET A 22 8.14 -10.72 11.25
C MET A 22 8.45 -9.23 11.42
N ARG A 23 9.66 -8.91 11.87
CA ARG A 23 10.08 -7.51 11.96
C ARG A 23 10.14 -6.87 10.57
N PHE A 24 10.19 -5.54 10.55
CA PHE A 24 10.37 -4.78 9.32
C PHE A 24 11.78 -4.94 8.76
N PHE A 25 11.90 -5.30 7.48
CA PHE A 25 13.16 -5.49 6.78
C PHE A 25 13.26 -4.60 5.56
N ASP A 26 14.51 -4.23 5.19
CA ASP A 26 14.79 -3.44 4.00
C ASP A 26 14.11 -2.04 4.03
N ARG A 27 14.17 -1.30 2.98
CA ARG A 27 13.52 0.00 2.77
C ARG A 27 14.35 1.21 3.22
N GLU A 28 15.61 1.03 3.53
CA GLU A 28 16.50 2.13 3.92
C GLU A 28 16.57 3.22 2.84
N GLN A 29 16.63 2.82 1.56
CA GLN A 29 16.65 3.75 0.42
C GLN A 29 15.33 4.50 0.27
N GLU A 30 14.21 3.81 0.45
CA GLU A 30 12.89 4.43 0.43
C GLU A 30 12.72 5.39 1.62
N PHE A 31 13.22 5.03 2.80
CA PHE A 31 13.18 5.89 3.99
C PHE A 31 14.06 7.13 3.84
N GLU A 32 15.25 7.01 3.25
CA GLU A 32 16.09 8.15 2.96
C GLU A 32 15.39 9.14 2.02
N LYS A 33 14.78 8.62 0.95
CA LYS A 33 14.00 9.44 0.03
C LYS A 33 12.77 10.07 0.67
N LEU A 34 12.04 9.35 1.52
CA LEU A 34 10.91 9.91 2.27
C LEU A 34 11.36 11.01 3.21
N ARG A 35 12.53 10.89 3.84
CA ARG A 35 13.11 11.92 4.73
C ARG A 35 13.46 13.19 3.96
N GLU A 36 14.13 13.04 2.82
CA GLU A 36 14.45 14.18 1.93
C GLU A 36 13.18 14.93 1.49
N ILE A 37 12.16 14.20 1.06
CA ILE A 37 10.88 14.78 0.63
C ILE A 37 10.16 15.46 1.81
N GLU A 38 10.19 14.85 2.98
CA GLU A 38 9.60 15.43 4.20
C GLU A 38 10.28 16.74 4.56
N GLU A 39 11.60 16.82 4.52
CA GLU A 39 12.36 18.06 4.76
C GLU A 39 11.98 19.15 3.74
N LEU A 40 11.94 18.83 2.45
CA LEU A 40 11.54 19.77 1.40
C LEU A 40 10.09 20.25 1.57
N SER A 41 9.21 19.42 2.10
CA SER A 41 7.78 19.76 2.28
C SER A 41 7.53 20.83 3.35
N HIS A 42 8.50 21.11 4.21
CA HIS A 42 8.44 22.23 5.14
C HIS A 42 8.66 23.60 4.46
N GLU A 43 9.24 23.61 3.26
CA GLU A 43 9.48 24.82 2.49
C GLU A 43 8.47 25.01 1.37
N VAL A 44 8.14 23.95 0.65
CA VAL A 44 7.24 23.96 -0.50
C VAL A 44 6.49 22.63 -0.63
N ALA A 45 5.23 22.70 -1.06
CA ALA A 45 4.38 21.51 -1.19
C ALA A 45 5.06 20.42 -2.01
N GLN A 46 5.08 19.20 -1.48
CA GLN A 46 5.56 18.00 -2.15
C GLN A 46 4.39 17.07 -2.49
N PHE A 47 4.43 16.49 -3.69
CA PHE A 47 3.47 15.52 -4.16
C PHE A 47 4.19 14.23 -4.60
N THR A 48 4.15 13.23 -3.75
CA THR A 48 4.83 11.95 -3.95
C THR A 48 3.88 10.85 -4.39
N ILE A 49 4.21 10.14 -5.46
CA ILE A 49 3.48 8.96 -5.91
C ILE A 49 4.26 7.70 -5.50
N ILE A 50 3.61 6.82 -4.75
CA ILE A 50 4.15 5.50 -4.40
C ILE A 50 3.40 4.43 -5.18
N THR A 51 4.11 3.74 -6.07
CA THR A 51 3.58 2.60 -6.83
C THR A 51 4.30 1.31 -6.42
N GLY A 52 3.75 0.21 -6.82
CA GLY A 52 4.32 -1.10 -6.58
C GLY A 52 3.23 -2.15 -6.45
N ARG A 53 3.62 -3.39 -6.65
CA ARG A 53 2.73 -4.53 -6.65
C ARG A 53 1.88 -4.59 -5.36
N ARG A 54 0.67 -5.13 -5.45
CA ARG A 54 -0.16 -5.41 -4.27
C ARG A 54 0.63 -6.27 -3.27
N ARG A 55 0.45 -5.99 -1.97
CA ARG A 55 1.10 -6.73 -0.86
C ARG A 55 2.62 -6.60 -0.79
N ILE A 56 3.20 -5.64 -1.49
CA ILE A 56 4.64 -5.35 -1.45
C ILE A 56 5.08 -4.60 -0.19
N GLY A 57 4.11 -4.11 0.62
CA GLY A 57 4.38 -3.37 1.86
C GLY A 57 4.40 -1.85 1.72
N LYS A 58 3.75 -1.26 0.70
CA LYS A 58 3.68 0.22 0.53
C LYS A 58 3.13 0.93 1.76
N THR A 59 1.95 0.51 2.19
CA THR A 59 1.24 1.09 3.34
C THR A 59 2.04 0.95 4.63
N GLU A 60 2.57 -0.25 4.89
CA GLU A 60 3.38 -0.53 6.07
C GLU A 60 4.69 0.29 6.07
N MET A 61 5.32 0.45 4.91
CA MET A 61 6.52 1.26 4.75
C MET A 61 6.26 2.73 5.13
N VAL A 62 5.18 3.34 4.63
CA VAL A 62 4.84 4.72 4.96
C VAL A 62 4.47 4.84 6.44
N LYS A 63 3.59 3.95 6.95
CA LYS A 63 3.21 3.95 8.37
C LYS A 63 4.41 3.78 9.30
N LYS A 64 5.36 2.89 8.95
CA LYS A 64 6.59 2.68 9.73
C LYS A 64 7.48 3.92 9.74
N PHE A 65 7.59 4.62 8.60
CA PHE A 65 8.36 5.86 8.53
C PHE A 65 7.77 6.99 9.38
N TYR A 66 6.43 7.04 9.48
CA TYR A 66 5.71 8.09 10.23
C TYR A 66 5.20 7.62 11.60
N GLU A 67 5.66 6.48 12.16
CA GLU A 67 5.10 5.94 13.41
C GLU A 67 5.19 6.90 14.61
N ASP A 68 6.25 7.73 14.65
CA ASP A 68 6.49 8.72 15.72
C ASP A 68 6.14 10.16 15.30
N ARG A 69 5.38 10.34 14.20
CA ARG A 69 5.03 11.65 13.64
C ARG A 69 3.55 11.74 13.34
N THR A 70 3.02 12.95 13.36
CA THR A 70 1.62 13.18 12.98
C THR A 70 1.48 13.07 11.46
N MET A 71 0.62 12.15 11.01
CA MET A 71 0.28 11.95 9.60
C MET A 71 -1.23 11.73 9.49
N LEU A 72 -1.88 12.46 8.60
CA LEU A 72 -3.25 12.18 8.19
C LEU A 72 -3.25 10.96 7.26
N TYR A 73 -4.04 9.94 7.58
CA TYR A 73 -4.11 8.71 6.81
C TYR A 73 -5.51 8.52 6.23
N PHE A 74 -5.63 8.62 4.92
CA PHE A 74 -6.87 8.42 4.16
C PHE A 74 -6.81 7.12 3.38
N PHE A 75 -7.63 6.17 3.74
CA PHE A 75 -7.81 4.94 2.95
C PHE A 75 -9.03 5.07 2.06
N VAL A 76 -8.84 4.99 0.74
CA VAL A 76 -9.93 5.11 -0.23
C VAL A 76 -10.63 3.77 -0.37
N ALA A 77 -11.61 3.53 0.51
CA ALA A 77 -12.47 2.36 0.41
C ALA A 77 -13.51 2.54 -0.71
N ARG A 78 -14.02 1.43 -1.22
CA ARG A 78 -15.10 1.42 -2.24
C ARG A 78 -16.46 1.71 -1.59
N LYS A 79 -16.68 2.97 -1.22
CA LYS A 79 -17.90 3.50 -0.58
C LYS A 79 -18.35 4.75 -1.34
N ALA A 80 -19.53 5.28 -1.00
CA ALA A 80 -19.95 6.57 -1.50
C ALA A 80 -18.97 7.68 -1.01
N GLU A 81 -18.78 8.72 -1.82
CA GLU A 81 -17.88 9.82 -1.50
C GLU A 81 -18.22 10.47 -0.16
N ALA A 82 -19.52 10.68 0.12
CA ALA A 82 -19.97 11.28 1.38
C ALA A 82 -19.55 10.45 2.61
N ASP A 83 -19.63 9.11 2.53
CA ASP A 83 -19.22 8.22 3.63
C ASP A 83 -17.70 8.26 3.87
N LEU A 84 -16.92 8.39 2.79
CA LEU A 84 -15.47 8.59 2.90
C LEU A 84 -15.16 9.93 3.53
N CYS A 85 -15.89 10.97 3.15
CA CYS A 85 -15.70 12.31 3.67
C CYS A 85 -15.95 12.38 5.19
N GLU A 86 -16.95 11.68 5.71
CA GLU A 86 -17.18 11.61 7.17
C GLU A 86 -15.95 11.02 7.89
N ILE A 87 -15.38 9.91 7.37
CA ILE A 87 -14.17 9.27 7.93
C ILE A 87 -12.97 10.22 7.85
N PHE A 88 -12.80 10.93 6.72
CA PHE A 88 -11.65 11.81 6.53
C PHE A 88 -11.75 13.08 7.40
N VAL A 89 -12.95 13.60 7.61
CA VAL A 89 -13.20 14.72 8.55
C VAL A 89 -12.84 14.32 9.98
N ASP A 90 -13.24 13.12 10.40
CA ASP A 90 -12.91 12.61 11.74
C ASP A 90 -11.39 12.45 11.92
N GLU A 91 -10.69 11.95 10.90
CA GLU A 91 -9.22 11.83 10.91
C GLU A 91 -8.54 13.21 11.02
N VAL A 92 -8.96 14.20 10.20
CA VAL A 92 -8.42 15.57 10.24
C VAL A 92 -8.68 16.20 11.61
N SER A 93 -9.92 16.12 12.09
CA SER A 93 -10.33 16.70 13.37
C SER A 93 -9.54 16.10 14.54
N SER A 94 -9.43 14.77 14.57
CA SER A 94 -8.73 14.03 15.61
C SER A 94 -7.22 14.30 15.61
N LYS A 95 -6.58 14.28 14.44
CA LYS A 95 -5.12 14.40 14.33
C LYS A 95 -4.60 15.82 14.46
N LEU A 96 -5.36 16.80 13.96
CA LEU A 96 -4.96 18.21 14.02
C LEU A 96 -5.58 18.97 15.20
N GLY A 97 -6.49 18.35 15.97
CA GLY A 97 -7.16 18.97 17.11
C GLY A 97 -8.10 20.14 16.70
N ILE A 98 -8.60 20.11 15.46
CA ILE A 98 -9.43 21.20 14.92
C ILE A 98 -10.89 20.72 14.82
N PRO A 99 -11.84 21.34 15.53
CA PRO A 99 -13.24 20.99 15.38
C PRO A 99 -13.76 21.43 14.00
N ILE A 100 -14.14 20.47 13.17
CA ILE A 100 -14.75 20.73 11.87
C ILE A 100 -16.26 20.75 12.07
N ILE A 101 -16.86 21.94 11.93
CA ILE A 101 -18.30 22.14 12.09
C ILE A 101 -18.97 21.99 10.71
N GLY A 102 -19.95 21.11 10.62
CA GLY A 102 -20.70 20.84 9.39
C GLY A 102 -20.34 19.52 8.71
N LYS A 103 -21.10 19.16 7.68
CA LYS A 103 -20.87 17.95 6.90
C LYS A 103 -20.11 18.30 5.62
N ALA A 104 -18.90 17.79 5.47
CA ALA A 104 -18.23 17.77 4.18
C ALA A 104 -18.78 16.60 3.38
N THR A 105 -19.37 16.85 2.23
CA THR A 105 -19.93 15.82 1.33
C THR A 105 -19.08 15.57 0.10
N SER A 106 -18.01 16.34 -0.09
CA SER A 106 -17.08 16.16 -1.19
C SER A 106 -15.63 16.15 -0.70
N PHE A 107 -14.82 15.30 -1.31
CA PHE A 107 -13.39 15.22 -1.04
C PHE A 107 -12.67 16.53 -1.38
N ALA A 108 -13.11 17.23 -2.41
CA ALA A 108 -12.56 18.53 -2.81
C ALA A 108 -12.59 19.55 -1.65
N THR A 109 -13.68 19.58 -0.89
CA THR A 109 -13.83 20.47 0.28
C THR A 109 -12.82 20.14 1.38
N ILE A 110 -12.63 18.84 1.67
CA ILE A 110 -11.67 18.39 2.69
C ILE A 110 -10.24 18.67 2.22
N PHE A 111 -9.92 18.34 0.97
CA PHE A 111 -8.58 18.58 0.43
C PHE A 111 -8.25 20.07 0.40
N LYS A 112 -9.20 20.93 0.02
CA LYS A 112 -9.04 22.39 0.09
C LYS A 112 -8.76 22.85 1.52
N LEU A 113 -9.53 22.39 2.50
CA LEU A 113 -9.30 22.71 3.91
C LEU A 113 -7.88 22.33 4.37
N ILE A 114 -7.41 21.12 4.00
CA ILE A 114 -6.06 20.68 4.35
C ILE A 114 -5.00 21.57 3.70
N MET A 115 -5.19 21.95 2.43
CA MET A 115 -4.27 22.85 1.72
C MET A 115 -4.27 24.26 2.32
N GLU A 116 -5.40 24.78 2.76
CA GLU A 116 -5.51 26.06 3.46
C GLU A 116 -4.81 26.02 4.83
N LEU A 117 -5.04 24.98 5.63
CA LEU A 117 -4.35 24.76 6.90
C LEU A 117 -2.84 24.63 6.72
N SER A 118 -2.42 23.98 5.66
CA SER A 118 -0.98 23.78 5.38
C SER A 118 -0.23 25.04 4.97
N GLN A 119 -0.91 26.17 4.81
CA GLN A 119 -0.24 27.47 4.62
C GLN A 119 0.36 28.02 5.93
N THR A 120 -0.13 27.57 7.08
CA THR A 120 0.30 28.06 8.39
C THR A 120 0.97 27.00 9.27
N GLN A 121 0.85 25.74 8.92
CA GLN A 121 1.47 24.62 9.62
C GLN A 121 1.84 23.51 8.63
N HIS A 122 2.92 22.77 8.91
CA HIS A 122 3.27 21.61 8.09
C HIS A 122 2.28 20.46 8.30
N ILE A 123 1.83 19.84 7.20
CA ILE A 123 0.91 18.69 7.21
C ILE A 123 1.46 17.59 6.32
N THR A 124 1.51 16.36 6.84
CA THR A 124 1.70 15.16 6.03
C THR A 124 0.36 14.47 5.81
N LEU A 125 -0.04 14.30 4.55
CA LEU A 125 -1.24 13.59 4.12
C LEU A 125 -0.88 12.38 3.30
N PHE A 126 -1.22 11.18 3.78
CA PHE A 126 -1.08 9.93 3.07
C PHE A 126 -2.43 9.40 2.60
N ILE A 127 -2.64 9.28 1.29
CA ILE A 127 -3.85 8.72 0.67
C ILE A 127 -3.49 7.35 0.07
N ASP A 128 -4.04 6.31 0.65
CA ASP A 128 -3.82 4.92 0.22
C ASP A 128 -4.95 4.42 -0.68
N GLU A 129 -4.63 3.50 -1.59
CA GLU A 129 -5.49 3.01 -2.67
C GLU A 129 -6.08 4.15 -3.52
N PHE A 130 -5.26 5.16 -3.80
CA PHE A 130 -5.63 6.40 -4.48
C PHE A 130 -6.37 6.19 -5.80
N GLN A 131 -6.07 5.13 -6.53
CA GLN A 131 -6.74 4.79 -7.79
C GLN A 131 -8.23 4.45 -7.60
N ASP A 132 -8.66 4.07 -6.41
CA ASP A 132 -10.07 3.73 -6.17
C ASP A 132 -10.99 4.96 -6.18
N PHE A 133 -10.46 6.19 -6.08
CA PHE A 133 -11.23 7.40 -6.39
C PHE A 133 -11.83 7.38 -7.81
N TYR A 134 -11.17 6.70 -8.77
CA TYR A 134 -11.73 6.55 -10.11
C TYR A 134 -13.10 5.86 -10.13
N ARG A 135 -13.35 4.98 -9.16
CA ARG A 135 -14.62 4.27 -8.99
C ARG A 135 -15.60 5.02 -8.09
N VAL A 136 -15.10 5.79 -7.14
CA VAL A 136 -15.90 6.59 -6.20
C VAL A 136 -16.48 7.80 -6.93
N ASN A 137 -15.62 8.64 -7.46
CA ASN A 137 -15.98 9.83 -8.23
C ASN A 137 -14.75 10.31 -9.04
N PRO A 138 -14.72 10.07 -10.36
CA PRO A 138 -13.56 10.47 -11.18
C PRO A 138 -13.29 11.98 -11.22
N SER A 139 -14.28 12.85 -10.91
CA SER A 139 -14.11 14.29 -10.89
C SER A 139 -13.13 14.75 -9.80
N ILE A 140 -12.92 13.93 -8.75
CA ILE A 140 -11.99 14.21 -7.65
C ILE A 140 -10.59 14.57 -8.17
N TYR A 141 -10.13 13.94 -9.23
CA TYR A 141 -8.81 14.25 -9.80
C TYR A 141 -8.73 15.67 -10.40
N SER A 142 -9.81 16.14 -11.03
CA SER A 142 -9.89 17.51 -11.54
C SER A 142 -9.99 18.53 -10.40
N ASP A 143 -10.76 18.19 -9.38
CA ASP A 143 -10.91 19.04 -8.21
C ASP A 143 -9.59 19.14 -7.43
N MET A 144 -8.90 18.02 -7.24
CA MET A 144 -7.56 18.01 -6.65
C MET A 144 -6.56 18.83 -7.46
N GLN A 145 -6.62 18.73 -8.80
CA GLN A 145 -5.79 19.54 -9.68
C GLN A 145 -5.97 21.04 -9.41
N ASN A 146 -7.21 21.50 -9.37
CA ASN A 146 -7.54 22.92 -9.19
C ASN A 146 -7.05 23.41 -7.82
N VAL A 147 -7.32 22.64 -6.78
CA VAL A 147 -6.88 22.97 -5.41
C VAL A 147 -5.35 22.93 -5.31
N TRP A 148 -4.69 21.88 -5.82
CA TRP A 148 -3.23 21.78 -5.83
C TRP A 148 -2.56 22.95 -6.54
N ASP A 149 -3.00 23.26 -7.76
CA ASP A 149 -2.42 24.34 -8.55
C ASP A 149 -2.61 25.73 -7.89
N THR A 150 -3.67 25.89 -7.08
CA THR A 150 -3.93 27.12 -6.32
C THR A 150 -2.96 27.31 -5.15
N TYR A 151 -2.68 26.22 -4.40
CA TYR A 151 -2.01 26.33 -3.09
C TYR A 151 -0.57 25.83 -3.08
N LYS A 152 -0.11 25.07 -4.06
CA LYS A 152 1.21 24.39 -4.06
C LYS A 152 2.42 25.28 -3.79
N ASN A 153 2.33 26.57 -4.11
CA ASN A 153 3.44 27.52 -3.93
C ASN A 153 3.48 28.15 -2.53
N THR A 154 2.40 28.00 -1.74
CA THR A 154 2.26 28.61 -0.42
C THR A 154 1.98 27.60 0.70
N ALA A 155 1.69 26.37 0.32
CA ALA A 155 1.39 25.31 1.25
C ALA A 155 2.65 24.55 1.69
N HIS A 156 2.72 24.16 2.95
CA HIS A 156 3.76 23.33 3.54
C HIS A 156 3.18 21.92 3.77
N ILE A 157 3.02 21.17 2.67
CA ILE A 157 2.37 19.86 2.70
C ILE A 157 3.25 18.79 2.06
N ASN A 158 3.31 17.61 2.71
CA ASN A 158 3.78 16.40 2.10
C ASN A 158 2.57 15.52 1.72
N LEU A 159 2.13 15.63 0.47
CA LEU A 159 1.07 14.80 -0.08
C LEU A 159 1.69 13.52 -0.65
N ILE A 160 1.38 12.39 -0.02
CA ILE A 160 1.80 11.06 -0.45
C ILE A 160 0.56 10.31 -0.93
N VAL A 161 0.59 9.79 -2.14
CA VAL A 161 -0.47 8.92 -2.66
C VAL A 161 0.09 7.56 -3.02
N ALA A 162 -0.56 6.49 -2.61
CA ALA A 162 -0.16 5.13 -2.94
C ALA A 162 -1.26 4.40 -3.71
N GLY A 163 -0.84 3.54 -4.63
CA GLY A 163 -1.75 2.68 -5.38
C GLY A 163 -1.11 1.35 -5.77
N SER A 164 -1.95 0.32 -5.82
CA SER A 164 -1.54 -1.05 -6.13
C SER A 164 -1.86 -1.48 -7.57
N VAL A 165 -2.80 -0.79 -8.25
CA VAL A 165 -3.21 -1.08 -9.62
C VAL A 165 -2.40 -0.21 -10.58
N ASN A 166 -1.34 -0.78 -11.17
CA ASN A 166 -0.38 -0.05 -11.99
C ASN A 166 -1.05 0.60 -13.22
N THR A 167 -1.99 -0.09 -13.86
CA THR A 167 -2.71 0.41 -15.04
C THR A 167 -3.46 1.70 -14.73
N LEU A 168 -4.20 1.75 -13.61
CA LEU A 168 -4.93 2.95 -13.19
C LEU A 168 -3.99 4.06 -12.72
N MET A 169 -2.96 3.75 -11.94
CA MET A 169 -1.98 4.74 -11.50
C MET A 169 -1.23 5.36 -12.69
N ASN A 170 -0.85 4.55 -13.67
CA ASN A 170 -0.25 5.06 -14.91
C ASN A 170 -1.23 5.94 -15.69
N LYS A 171 -2.51 5.56 -15.78
CA LYS A 171 -3.55 6.38 -16.42
C LYS A 171 -3.69 7.73 -15.72
N ILE A 172 -3.78 7.76 -14.39
CA ILE A 172 -3.98 8.99 -13.61
C ILE A 172 -2.79 9.95 -13.74
N PHE A 173 -1.56 9.45 -13.73
CA PHE A 173 -0.36 10.30 -13.59
C PHE A 173 0.52 10.39 -14.83
N LYS A 174 0.42 9.47 -15.80
CA LYS A 174 1.26 9.44 -17.00
C LYS A 174 0.52 9.76 -18.29
N ASP A 175 -0.80 9.69 -18.31
CA ASP A 175 -1.59 10.11 -19.46
C ASP A 175 -1.72 11.65 -19.48
N LYS A 176 -1.21 12.29 -20.54
CA LYS A 176 -1.22 13.75 -20.73
C LYS A 176 -2.62 14.38 -20.71
N LYS A 177 -3.67 13.58 -20.91
CA LYS A 177 -5.07 14.03 -20.89
C LYS A 177 -5.66 14.06 -19.48
N GLN A 178 -4.97 13.50 -18.48
CA GLN A 178 -5.49 13.42 -17.13
C GLN A 178 -5.13 14.63 -16.29
N PRO A 179 -6.01 15.02 -15.35
CA PRO A 179 -5.85 16.24 -14.57
C PRO A 179 -4.55 16.31 -13.76
N LEU A 180 -4.12 15.19 -13.18
CA LEU A 180 -2.94 15.13 -12.31
C LEU A 180 -1.63 14.86 -13.03
N PHE A 181 -1.65 14.79 -14.37
CA PHE A 181 -0.43 14.62 -15.16
C PHE A 181 0.61 15.72 -14.87
N GLY A 182 1.84 15.30 -14.54
CA GLY A 182 2.98 16.20 -14.34
C GLY A 182 2.94 17.05 -13.05
N ARG A 183 2.03 16.75 -12.09
CA ARG A 183 1.93 17.49 -10.82
C ARG A 183 2.73 16.88 -9.68
N GLN A 184 3.17 15.65 -9.85
CA GLN A 184 4.04 15.00 -8.86
C GLN A 184 5.43 15.65 -8.83
N THR A 185 5.97 15.82 -7.63
CA THR A 185 7.37 16.25 -7.40
C THR A 185 8.30 15.05 -7.24
N ALA A 186 7.77 13.91 -6.77
CA ALA A 186 8.53 12.68 -6.60
C ALA A 186 7.72 11.43 -6.98
N THR A 187 8.44 10.39 -7.40
CA THR A 187 7.86 9.06 -7.66
C THR A 187 8.73 8.00 -7.03
N MET A 188 8.10 7.05 -6.35
CA MET A 188 8.74 5.92 -5.72
C MET A 188 8.06 4.62 -6.18
N ASN A 189 8.86 3.67 -6.67
CA ASN A 189 8.37 2.33 -7.03
C ASN A 189 8.92 1.31 -6.04
N VAL A 190 8.08 0.86 -5.12
CA VAL A 190 8.43 -0.14 -4.12
C VAL A 190 8.56 -1.51 -4.79
N ARG A 191 9.75 -2.09 -4.69
CA ARG A 191 10.09 -3.36 -5.33
C ARG A 191 10.00 -4.54 -4.36
N PRO A 192 9.85 -5.77 -4.86
CA PRO A 192 9.99 -6.98 -4.06
C PRO A 192 11.35 -7.06 -3.37
N PHE A 193 11.41 -7.78 -2.26
CA PHE A 193 12.67 -8.07 -1.59
C PHE A 193 13.65 -8.76 -2.53
N ARG A 194 14.86 -8.27 -2.56
CA ARG A 194 15.95 -8.91 -3.31
C ARG A 194 16.37 -10.21 -2.61
N PRO A 195 16.98 -11.16 -3.33
CA PRO A 195 17.48 -12.40 -2.73
C PRO A 195 18.43 -12.18 -1.52
N SER A 196 19.19 -11.08 -1.51
CA SER A 196 20.02 -10.69 -0.36
C SER A 196 19.19 -10.45 0.91
N VAL A 197 18.08 -9.71 0.78
CA VAL A 197 17.16 -9.44 1.90
C VAL A 197 16.50 -10.73 2.39
N LEU A 198 16.06 -11.60 1.48
CA LEU A 198 15.52 -12.90 1.84
C LEU A 198 16.53 -13.78 2.58
N LYS A 199 17.82 -13.67 2.20
CA LYS A 199 18.91 -14.33 2.91
C LYS A 199 19.05 -13.82 4.33
N ASP A 200 18.97 -12.49 4.52
CA ASP A 200 19.05 -11.87 5.85
C ASP A 200 17.86 -12.30 6.72
N ILE A 201 16.65 -12.29 6.16
CA ILE A 201 15.44 -12.80 6.83
C ILE A 201 15.61 -14.27 7.23
N MET A 202 16.04 -15.14 6.31
CA MET A 202 16.25 -16.56 6.62
C MET A 202 17.34 -16.77 7.66
N SER A 203 18.43 -16.00 7.60
CA SER A 203 19.52 -16.08 8.59
C SER A 203 19.06 -15.69 9.99
N GLU A 204 18.10 -14.76 10.11
CA GLU A 204 17.56 -14.34 11.41
C GLU A 204 16.56 -15.34 12.00
N TYR A 205 15.62 -15.83 11.16
CA TYR A 205 14.53 -16.69 11.66
C TYR A 205 14.81 -18.20 11.60
N CYS A 206 15.77 -18.63 10.80
CA CYS A 206 16.18 -20.02 10.62
C CYS A 206 17.67 -20.11 10.22
N PRO A 207 18.61 -19.88 11.15
CA PRO A 207 20.06 -19.81 10.82
C PRO A 207 20.62 -21.03 10.09
N ASP A 208 20.03 -22.20 10.32
CA ASP A 208 20.45 -23.48 9.73
C ASP A 208 19.76 -23.80 8.38
N TYR A 209 19.14 -22.80 7.73
CA TYR A 209 18.46 -23.02 6.45
C TYR A 209 19.43 -23.49 5.34
N LYS A 210 18.91 -24.28 4.42
CA LYS A 210 19.65 -24.75 3.24
C LYS A 210 19.46 -23.78 2.06
N LYS A 211 20.37 -23.83 1.10
CA LYS A 211 20.24 -23.06 -0.17
C LYS A 211 18.93 -23.38 -0.92
N SER A 212 18.48 -24.66 -0.87
CA SER A 212 17.19 -25.06 -1.44
C SER A 212 16.01 -24.37 -0.75
N ASP A 213 16.07 -24.14 0.57
CA ASP A 213 15.00 -23.48 1.31
C ASP A 213 14.90 -21.99 0.92
N LEU A 214 16.04 -21.31 0.77
CA LEU A 214 16.08 -19.92 0.28
C LEU A 214 15.56 -19.82 -1.17
N LEU A 215 15.93 -20.76 -2.03
CA LEU A 215 15.44 -20.82 -3.41
C LEU A 215 13.93 -21.06 -3.44
N ALA A 216 13.41 -21.97 -2.63
CA ALA A 216 11.98 -22.22 -2.51
C ALA A 216 11.23 -20.97 -2.03
N LEU A 217 11.73 -20.29 -0.98
CA LEU A 217 11.14 -19.04 -0.50
C LEU A 217 11.05 -17.99 -1.62
N TYR A 218 12.15 -17.78 -2.35
CA TYR A 218 12.17 -16.81 -3.45
C TYR A 218 11.22 -17.23 -4.59
N THR A 219 11.22 -18.49 -4.98
CA THR A 219 10.38 -19.00 -6.08
C THR A 219 8.89 -18.89 -5.77
N LEU A 220 8.49 -19.21 -4.53
CA LEU A 220 7.08 -19.19 -4.12
C LEU A 220 6.56 -17.79 -3.82
N THR A 221 7.43 -16.87 -3.40
CA THR A 221 7.01 -15.52 -2.97
C THR A 221 7.31 -14.43 -3.98
N GLY A 222 8.27 -14.65 -4.88
CA GLY A 222 8.83 -13.61 -5.74
C GLY A 222 9.37 -12.40 -4.95
N GLY A 223 9.70 -12.58 -3.66
CA GLY A 223 10.13 -11.53 -2.75
C GLY A 223 9.01 -10.58 -2.31
N VAL A 224 7.74 -10.89 -2.55
CA VAL A 224 6.61 -10.08 -2.09
C VAL A 224 6.50 -10.16 -0.57
N ALA A 225 6.61 -9.00 0.11
CA ALA A 225 6.75 -8.91 1.57
C ALA A 225 5.69 -9.73 2.32
N LYS A 226 4.40 -9.59 1.97
CA LYS A 226 3.30 -10.33 2.63
C LYS A 226 3.40 -11.83 2.45
N TYR A 227 3.92 -12.30 1.33
CA TYR A 227 4.06 -13.74 1.11
C TYR A 227 5.24 -14.32 1.90
N VAL A 228 6.32 -13.55 2.01
CA VAL A 228 7.47 -13.89 2.86
C VAL A 228 7.03 -13.96 4.33
N GLU A 229 6.36 -12.90 4.82
CA GLU A 229 5.78 -12.84 6.17
C GLU A 229 4.92 -14.08 6.49
N LEU A 230 4.04 -14.51 5.59
CA LEU A 230 3.18 -15.68 5.82
C LEU A 230 3.95 -16.97 6.09
N PHE A 231 5.10 -17.18 5.46
CA PHE A 231 5.96 -18.33 5.74
C PHE A 231 6.72 -18.18 7.06
N ILE A 232 7.23 -16.98 7.34
CA ILE A 232 7.99 -16.67 8.56
C ILE A 232 7.10 -16.83 9.79
N ASP A 233 5.94 -16.17 9.81
CA ASP A 233 5.01 -16.19 10.93
C ASP A 233 4.54 -17.60 11.29
N ARG A 234 4.38 -18.47 10.29
CA ARG A 234 3.98 -19.86 10.46
C ARG A 234 5.15 -20.83 10.62
N LYS A 235 6.38 -20.32 10.72
CA LYS A 235 7.61 -21.12 10.86
C LYS A 235 7.78 -22.18 9.78
N LYS A 236 7.40 -21.84 8.54
CA LYS A 236 7.54 -22.72 7.39
C LYS A 236 8.85 -22.42 6.66
N PHE A 237 9.98 -22.84 7.23
CA PHE A 237 11.33 -22.46 6.79
C PHE A 237 11.99 -23.46 5.84
N THR A 238 11.50 -24.69 5.73
CA THR A 238 12.07 -25.67 4.80
C THR A 238 11.28 -25.75 3.51
N GLU A 239 11.96 -26.05 2.40
CA GLU A 239 11.34 -26.25 1.09
C GLU A 239 10.06 -27.09 1.18
N LYS A 240 10.15 -28.29 1.82
CA LYS A 240 9.00 -29.17 2.00
C LYS A 240 7.83 -28.48 2.71
N LYS A 241 8.08 -27.81 3.85
CA LYS A 241 7.02 -27.14 4.64
C LYS A 241 6.41 -25.97 3.88
N MET A 242 7.21 -25.25 3.09
CA MET A 242 6.72 -24.16 2.24
C MET A 242 5.83 -24.71 1.12
N MET A 243 6.26 -25.79 0.44
CA MET A 243 5.48 -26.44 -0.60
C MET A 243 4.17 -27.00 -0.06
N ASP A 244 4.21 -27.71 1.10
CA ASP A 244 3.02 -28.25 1.74
C ASP A 244 2.00 -27.12 2.03
N MET A 245 2.44 -25.99 2.60
CA MET A 245 1.58 -24.84 2.87
C MET A 245 1.07 -24.14 1.61
N PHE A 246 1.90 -24.04 0.56
CA PHE A 246 1.54 -23.37 -0.67
C PHE A 246 0.46 -24.11 -1.45
N PHE A 247 0.50 -25.42 -1.46
CA PHE A 247 -0.40 -26.29 -2.22
C PHE A 247 -1.51 -26.94 -1.37
N GLU A 248 -1.63 -26.59 -0.08
CA GLU A 248 -2.77 -27.07 0.71
C GLU A 248 -4.10 -26.59 0.10
N ARG A 249 -5.17 -27.36 0.30
CA ARG A 249 -6.48 -27.19 -0.39
C ARG A 249 -7.05 -25.78 -0.23
N ASP A 250 -6.90 -25.16 0.95
CA ASP A 250 -7.42 -23.84 1.28
C ASP A 250 -6.30 -22.80 1.38
N SER A 251 -5.23 -23.00 0.61
CA SER A 251 -4.07 -22.12 0.61
C SER A 251 -4.43 -20.70 0.20
N TYR A 252 -3.90 -19.75 0.97
CA TYR A 252 -3.97 -18.32 0.64
C TYR A 252 -3.41 -17.99 -0.75
N PHE A 253 -2.43 -18.77 -1.23
CA PHE A 253 -1.72 -18.48 -2.49
C PHE A 253 -2.50 -18.89 -3.74
N LEU A 254 -3.34 -19.93 -3.68
CA LEU A 254 -4.03 -20.46 -4.85
C LEU A 254 -4.96 -19.46 -5.57
N PRO A 255 -5.82 -18.68 -4.85
CA PRO A 255 -6.68 -17.69 -5.50
C PRO A 255 -5.94 -16.40 -5.86
N GLU A 256 -4.73 -16.19 -5.33
CA GLU A 256 -4.04 -14.91 -5.41
C GLU A 256 -3.63 -14.52 -6.83
N GLY A 257 -3.15 -15.45 -7.61
CA GLY A 257 -2.79 -15.21 -9.01
C GLY A 257 -3.97 -14.71 -9.83
N LYS A 258 -5.13 -15.34 -9.66
CA LYS A 258 -6.39 -14.91 -10.29
C LYS A 258 -6.82 -13.52 -9.79
N ASN A 259 -6.80 -13.30 -8.49
CA ASN A 259 -7.19 -12.02 -7.89
C ASN A 259 -6.33 -10.86 -8.41
N MET A 260 -5.03 -11.07 -8.57
CA MET A 260 -4.14 -10.07 -9.14
C MET A 260 -4.48 -9.72 -10.59
N LEU A 261 -4.80 -10.72 -11.42
CA LEU A 261 -5.21 -10.47 -12.80
C LEU A 261 -6.55 -9.73 -12.86
N VAL A 262 -7.51 -10.08 -12.00
CA VAL A 262 -8.80 -9.40 -11.90
C VAL A 262 -8.64 -7.94 -11.46
N ASP A 263 -7.78 -7.67 -10.47
CA ASP A 263 -7.53 -6.31 -9.99
C ASP A 263 -6.86 -5.44 -11.06
N GLU A 264 -5.94 -6.01 -11.85
CA GLU A 264 -5.19 -5.26 -12.88
C GLU A 264 -5.97 -5.08 -14.19
N PHE A 265 -6.67 -6.11 -14.64
CA PHE A 265 -7.30 -6.16 -15.97
C PHE A 265 -8.84 -6.20 -15.94
N GLY A 266 -9.46 -6.24 -14.76
CA GLY A 266 -10.92 -6.24 -14.62
C GLY A 266 -11.57 -7.46 -15.29
N GLN A 267 -12.59 -7.25 -16.11
CA GLN A 267 -13.32 -8.32 -16.78
C GLN A 267 -12.49 -9.04 -17.87
N ASP A 268 -11.47 -8.38 -18.39
CA ASP A 268 -10.59 -8.92 -19.44
C ASP A 268 -9.52 -9.89 -18.91
N TYR A 269 -9.49 -10.14 -17.59
CA TYR A 269 -8.51 -11.01 -16.96
C TYR A 269 -8.44 -12.42 -17.58
N GLY A 270 -9.55 -12.91 -18.13
CA GLY A 270 -9.65 -14.24 -18.74
C GLY A 270 -8.67 -14.44 -19.91
N ILE A 271 -8.46 -13.41 -20.72
CA ILE A 271 -7.53 -13.42 -21.85
C ILE A 271 -6.09 -13.62 -21.33
N TYR A 272 -5.72 -12.84 -20.30
CA TYR A 272 -4.37 -12.90 -19.70
C TYR A 272 -4.16 -14.18 -18.92
N PHE A 273 -5.19 -14.67 -18.21
CA PHE A 273 -5.16 -15.94 -17.49
C PHE A 273 -4.89 -17.10 -18.47
N PHE A 274 -5.60 -17.12 -19.61
CA PHE A 274 -5.43 -18.15 -20.63
C PHE A 274 -4.03 -18.14 -21.23
N HIS A 275 -3.49 -16.99 -21.61
CA HIS A 275 -2.14 -16.86 -22.15
C HIS A 275 -1.05 -17.24 -21.14
N PHE A 276 -1.27 -17.00 -19.85
CA PHE A 276 -0.29 -17.29 -18.80
C PHE A 276 -0.22 -18.80 -18.48
N PHE A 277 -1.37 -19.47 -18.44
CA PHE A 277 -1.46 -20.90 -18.10
C PHE A 277 -1.40 -21.83 -19.32
N PHE A 278 -1.70 -21.32 -20.51
CA PHE A 278 -1.70 -22.10 -21.76
C PHE A 278 -0.93 -21.37 -22.87
N PRO A 279 0.39 -21.14 -22.70
CA PRO A 279 1.18 -20.32 -23.62
C PRO A 279 1.28 -20.90 -25.06
N ASN A 280 0.95 -22.16 -25.26
CA ASN A 280 1.06 -22.84 -26.56
C ASN A 280 -0.29 -23.09 -27.28
N SER A 281 -1.41 -22.54 -26.80
CA SER A 281 -2.71 -22.72 -27.43
C SER A 281 -3.05 -21.67 -28.51
N GLY A 282 -2.10 -20.88 -28.92
CA GLY A 282 -2.22 -19.87 -29.98
C GLY A 282 -1.94 -20.45 -31.36
N SER A 283 -2.74 -21.38 -31.82
CA SER A 283 -2.87 -21.77 -33.23
C SER A 283 -4.19 -22.46 -33.43
N ILE A 284 -5.28 -21.72 -33.52
CA ILE A 284 -6.47 -22.06 -34.30
C ILE A 284 -6.96 -20.77 -34.97
#